data_b619bc5cf67ac84f66890d04eb4ea864
#
_entry.id   b619bc5cf67ac84f66890d04eb4ea864
#
_cell.length_a   1.000
_cell.length_b   1.000
_cell.length_c   1.000
_cell.angle_alpha   90.00
_cell.angle_beta   90.00
_cell.angle_gamma   90.00
#
_symmetry.space_group_name_H-M   'P 1'
#
loop_
_entity.id
_entity.type
_entity.pdbx_description
1 polymer ?
#
loop_
_entity_poly.entity_id
_entity_poly.type
_entity_poly.pdbx_seq_one_letter_code
_entity_poly.pdbx_strand_id
1 'polypeptide(L)'
;MLNLRHPLTRAIGLATGYIVSFWLVRLIYLTLVTYSFVRSPTSSALQKIGDVVRANQVLTYGFSALVFVTILQILQPLTRTQFRQVFNVLRLRESFAPNALNGSILAAVLIVGSTLGGHMSYLGVYMKFDEVVFSLGSAALFGAAMFITVVVEEYILREVLEPELHRKLGLLATLAGSSAIYLLMKWIQFDLGWTEAMNLTLLNLTLSMIARNEHSYMASASFCAAFLTLVHVLFGLPFMGQDMPGLLLLRAASDDGLGSLLSGGTTGPESGIVLAVLLVIYLYLPQIRSKKIEV
;
A
#
# COMPACT_ATOMS: atom_id res chain seq x y z
N MET A 1 13.60 27.11 14.22
CA MET A 1 12.88 26.99 12.95
C MET A 1 13.49 25.83 12.15
N LEU A 2 12.71 24.81 11.80
CA LEU A 2 13.14 23.70 10.94
C LEU A 2 13.56 24.26 9.57
N ASN A 3 14.82 24.04 9.19
CA ASN A 3 15.30 24.48 7.89
C ASN A 3 14.80 23.51 6.79
N LEU A 4 13.57 23.71 6.31
CA LEU A 4 12.95 22.91 5.26
C LEU A 4 13.71 22.93 3.91
N ARG A 5 14.73 23.75 3.79
CA ARG A 5 15.63 23.74 2.62
C ARG A 5 16.62 22.58 2.66
N HIS A 6 16.87 22.00 3.85
CA HIS A 6 17.72 20.83 3.96
C HIS A 6 16.92 19.58 3.50
N PRO A 7 17.42 18.78 2.53
CA PRO A 7 16.67 17.69 1.90
C PRO A 7 16.15 16.63 2.88
N LEU A 8 16.97 16.26 3.88
CA LEU A 8 16.55 15.29 4.89
C LEU A 8 15.41 15.83 5.77
N THR A 9 15.49 17.10 6.18
CA THR A 9 14.43 17.77 6.94
C THR A 9 13.14 17.84 6.10
N ARG A 10 13.28 18.07 4.80
CA ARG A 10 12.16 18.04 3.85
C ARG A 10 11.53 16.64 3.77
N ALA A 11 12.34 15.59 3.63
CA ALA A 11 11.86 14.21 3.55
C ALA A 11 11.09 13.80 4.83
N ILE A 12 11.66 14.05 6.00
CA ILE A 12 11.02 13.80 7.30
C ILE A 12 9.74 14.64 7.44
N GLY A 13 9.79 15.91 7.06
CA GLY A 13 8.63 16.81 7.08
C GLY A 13 7.49 16.32 6.18
N LEU A 14 7.79 15.79 4.99
CA LEU A 14 6.80 15.21 4.09
C LEU A 14 6.19 13.92 4.66
N ALA A 15 7.00 13.01 5.20
CA ALA A 15 6.51 11.79 5.84
C ALA A 15 5.62 12.12 7.06
N THR A 16 6.05 13.04 7.92
CA THR A 16 5.26 13.51 9.06
C THR A 16 3.95 14.18 8.61
N GLY A 17 4.01 15.05 7.61
CA GLY A 17 2.83 15.70 7.05
C GLY A 17 1.81 14.72 6.47
N TYR A 18 2.28 13.65 5.84
CA TYR A 18 1.43 12.58 5.34
C TYR A 18 0.72 11.83 6.49
N ILE A 19 1.45 11.47 7.54
CA ILE A 19 0.89 10.83 8.74
C ILE A 19 -0.15 11.74 9.42
N VAL A 20 0.17 13.04 9.57
CA VAL A 20 -0.77 14.02 10.14
C VAL A 20 -2.04 14.14 9.30
N SER A 21 -1.90 14.14 7.97
CA SER A 21 -3.06 14.17 7.06
C SER A 21 -3.95 12.93 7.23
N PHE A 22 -3.36 11.75 7.43
CA PHE A 22 -4.10 10.53 7.73
C PHE A 22 -4.93 10.65 9.00
N TRP A 23 -4.33 11.09 10.10
CA TRP A 23 -5.04 11.27 11.36
C TRP A 23 -6.08 12.36 11.32
N LEU A 24 -5.83 13.45 10.59
CA LEU A 24 -6.79 14.54 10.40
C LEU A 24 -8.04 14.02 9.66
N VAL A 25 -7.88 13.33 8.56
CA VAL A 25 -9.01 12.75 7.80
C VAL A 25 -9.76 11.73 8.66
N ARG A 26 -9.04 10.88 9.40
CA ARG A 26 -9.65 9.91 10.31
C ARG A 26 -10.45 10.60 11.41
N LEU A 27 -9.93 11.67 12.00
CA LEU A 27 -10.62 12.44 13.02
C LEU A 27 -11.90 13.09 12.47
N ILE A 28 -11.82 13.74 11.31
CA ILE A 28 -12.99 14.33 10.64
C ILE A 28 -14.04 13.26 10.35
N TYR A 29 -13.63 12.13 9.80
CA TYR A 29 -14.51 11.02 9.50
C TYR A 29 -15.20 10.47 10.77
N LEU A 30 -14.43 10.20 11.83
CA LEU A 30 -14.97 9.77 13.13
C LEU A 30 -15.97 10.78 13.70
N THR A 31 -15.66 12.07 13.63
CA THR A 31 -16.53 13.15 14.10
C THR A 31 -17.86 13.18 13.34
N LEU A 32 -17.81 13.08 11.99
CA LEU A 32 -19.00 13.05 11.15
C LEU A 32 -19.88 11.81 11.44
N VAL A 33 -19.24 10.64 11.55
CA VAL A 33 -19.94 9.40 11.85
C VAL A 33 -20.58 9.49 13.25
N THR A 34 -19.84 9.92 14.27
CA THR A 34 -20.36 10.08 15.63
C THR A 34 -21.53 11.07 15.69
N TYR A 35 -21.40 12.22 14.98
CA TYR A 35 -22.48 13.20 14.90
C TYR A 35 -23.74 12.64 14.25
N SER A 36 -23.61 11.86 13.19
CA SER A 36 -24.72 11.20 12.50
C SER A 36 -25.47 10.24 13.42
N PHE A 37 -24.74 9.53 14.30
CA PHE A 37 -25.31 8.55 15.23
C PHE A 37 -25.92 9.17 16.49
N VAL A 38 -25.39 10.29 16.99
CA VAL A 38 -26.00 11.03 18.11
C VAL A 38 -27.41 11.50 17.77
N ARG A 39 -27.70 11.75 16.48
CA ARG A 39 -29.05 12.10 16.01
C ARG A 39 -30.02 10.92 15.94
N SER A 40 -29.55 9.67 15.96
CA SER A 40 -30.37 8.45 15.88
C SER A 40 -29.82 7.37 16.82
N PRO A 41 -29.95 7.53 18.13
CA PRO A 41 -29.36 6.61 19.09
C PRO A 41 -30.13 5.27 19.12
N THR A 42 -29.58 4.25 18.50
CA THR A 42 -29.95 2.85 18.75
C THR A 42 -28.79 2.14 19.45
N SER A 43 -29.07 1.21 20.35
CA SER A 43 -28.05 0.48 21.14
C SER A 43 -27.01 -0.29 20.29
N SER A 44 -27.27 -0.49 19.01
CA SER A 44 -26.33 -1.05 18.03
C SER A 44 -25.46 0.01 17.32
N ALA A 45 -25.64 1.30 17.63
CA ALA A 45 -25.00 2.40 16.93
C ALA A 45 -23.47 2.39 17.08
N LEU A 46 -22.96 2.15 18.29
CA LEU A 46 -21.52 2.11 18.56
C LEU A 46 -20.83 0.97 17.79
N GLN A 47 -21.48 -0.18 17.69
CA GLN A 47 -20.95 -1.30 16.94
C GLN A 47 -20.91 -1.01 15.45
N LYS A 48 -21.99 -0.42 14.90
CA LYS A 48 -22.03 0.03 13.50
C LYS A 48 -20.99 1.11 13.18
N ILE A 49 -20.72 2.03 14.14
CA ILE A 49 -19.64 3.03 13.99
C ILE A 49 -18.30 2.32 13.82
N GLY A 50 -18.00 1.34 14.67
CA GLY A 50 -16.76 0.57 14.57
C GLY A 50 -16.63 -0.13 13.23
N ASP A 51 -17.70 -0.76 12.76
CA ASP A 51 -17.71 -1.49 11.48
C ASP A 51 -17.55 -0.55 10.28
N VAL A 52 -18.25 0.60 10.29
CA VAL A 52 -18.11 1.61 9.22
C VAL A 52 -16.71 2.22 9.21
N VAL A 53 -16.11 2.48 10.37
CA VAL A 53 -14.73 3.00 10.47
C VAL A 53 -13.72 1.99 9.95
N ARG A 54 -13.88 0.72 10.30
CA ARG A 54 -13.03 -0.37 9.79
C ARG A 54 -13.19 -0.53 8.28
N ALA A 55 -14.43 -0.68 7.80
CA ALA A 55 -14.72 -0.88 6.38
C ALA A 55 -14.23 0.27 5.48
N ASN A 56 -14.06 1.49 6.03
CA ASN A 56 -13.65 2.66 5.25
C ASN A 56 -12.20 3.09 5.51
N GLN A 57 -11.40 2.29 6.21
CA GLN A 57 -10.02 2.66 6.53
C GLN A 57 -9.16 2.85 5.27
N VAL A 58 -9.35 2.02 4.25
CA VAL A 58 -8.65 2.15 2.95
C VAL A 58 -9.07 3.41 2.21
N LEU A 59 -10.36 3.77 2.24
CA LEU A 59 -10.82 5.05 1.68
C LEU A 59 -10.24 6.23 2.45
N THR A 60 -10.22 6.15 3.78
CA THR A 60 -9.55 7.16 4.62
C THR A 60 -8.08 7.31 4.22
N TYR A 61 -7.42 6.22 3.90
CA TYR A 61 -6.04 6.16 3.44
C TYR A 61 -5.85 6.90 2.10
N GLY A 62 -6.71 6.64 1.11
CA GLY A 62 -6.70 7.34 -0.18
C GLY A 62 -7.05 8.83 -0.05
N PHE A 63 -8.06 9.18 0.74
CA PHE A 63 -8.42 10.57 1.01
C PHE A 63 -7.31 11.32 1.74
N SER A 64 -6.61 10.69 2.68
CA SER A 64 -5.48 11.32 3.36
C SER A 64 -4.33 11.64 2.41
N ALA A 65 -4.07 10.78 1.43
CA ALA A 65 -3.10 11.05 0.38
C ALA A 65 -3.50 12.26 -0.48
N LEU A 66 -4.77 12.38 -0.86
CA LEU A 66 -5.28 13.54 -1.59
C LEU A 66 -5.19 14.83 -0.76
N VAL A 67 -5.60 14.79 0.51
CA VAL A 67 -5.50 15.94 1.44
C VAL A 67 -4.04 16.35 1.58
N PHE A 68 -3.13 15.40 1.75
CA PHE A 68 -1.70 15.67 1.84
C PHE A 68 -1.17 16.37 0.59
N VAL A 69 -1.50 15.86 -0.61
CA VAL A 69 -1.09 16.47 -1.87
C VAL A 69 -1.67 17.87 -2.02
N THR A 70 -2.92 18.10 -1.60
CA THR A 70 -3.56 19.42 -1.60
C THR A 70 -2.82 20.39 -0.67
N ILE A 71 -2.48 19.94 0.55
CA ILE A 71 -1.69 20.73 1.49
C ILE A 71 -0.31 21.07 0.89
N LEU A 72 0.35 20.10 0.23
CA LEU A 72 1.62 20.37 -0.46
C LEU A 72 1.51 21.43 -1.53
N GLN A 73 0.40 21.47 -2.28
CA GLN A 73 0.17 22.54 -3.27
C GLN A 73 0.04 23.92 -2.61
N ILE A 74 -0.70 24.01 -1.51
CA ILE A 74 -0.87 25.27 -0.75
C ILE A 74 0.49 25.71 -0.18
N LEU A 75 1.30 24.76 0.31
CA LEU A 75 2.61 25.00 0.90
C LEU A 75 3.76 24.97 -0.13
N GLN A 76 3.46 24.92 -1.44
CA GLN A 76 4.46 24.86 -2.50
C GLN A 76 5.60 25.88 -2.34
N PRO A 77 5.35 27.15 -1.99
CA PRO A 77 6.42 28.14 -1.81
C PRO A 77 7.43 27.73 -0.73
N LEU A 78 6.99 26.97 0.28
CA LEU A 78 7.84 26.50 1.38
C LEU A 78 8.47 25.14 1.07
N THR A 79 7.72 24.20 0.51
CA THR A 79 8.15 22.82 0.27
C THR A 79 8.87 22.64 -1.06
N ARG A 80 8.67 23.54 -2.01
CA ARG A 80 9.13 23.43 -3.41
C ARG A 80 8.64 22.17 -4.11
N THR A 81 7.57 21.55 -3.61
CA THR A 81 6.97 20.34 -4.17
C THR A 81 5.71 20.72 -4.93
N GLN A 82 5.62 20.31 -6.19
CA GLN A 82 4.46 20.57 -7.03
C GLN A 82 3.65 19.28 -7.24
N PHE A 83 2.34 19.40 -7.39
CA PHE A 83 1.46 18.28 -7.74
C PHE A 83 1.96 17.52 -8.98
N ARG A 84 2.40 18.24 -10.01
CA ARG A 84 2.98 17.66 -11.22
C ARG A 84 4.23 16.81 -10.97
N GLN A 85 4.97 17.06 -9.89
CA GLN A 85 6.13 16.25 -9.52
C GLN A 85 5.70 14.94 -8.86
N VAL A 86 4.60 14.97 -8.07
CA VAL A 86 4.04 13.77 -7.42
C VAL A 86 3.33 12.88 -8.43
N PHE A 87 2.62 13.47 -9.42
CA PHE A 87 1.91 12.73 -10.46
C PHE A 87 2.51 13.03 -11.83
N ASN A 88 3.70 12.47 -12.08
CA ASN A 88 4.38 12.68 -13.36
C ASN A 88 3.83 11.73 -14.42
N VAL A 89 2.84 12.23 -15.19
CA VAL A 89 2.12 11.45 -16.22
C VAL A 89 3.05 10.88 -17.30
N LEU A 90 4.14 11.58 -17.66
CA LEU A 90 5.10 11.08 -18.65
C LEU A 90 5.85 9.86 -18.10
N ARG A 91 6.39 9.95 -16.89
CA ARG A 91 7.04 8.79 -16.24
C ARG A 91 6.06 7.65 -15.99
N LEU A 92 4.80 7.97 -15.64
CA LEU A 92 3.75 6.96 -15.50
C LEU A 92 3.56 6.20 -16.82
N ARG A 93 3.45 6.90 -17.95
CA ARG A 93 3.23 6.28 -19.26
C ARG A 93 4.35 5.32 -19.67
N GLU A 94 5.59 5.67 -19.40
CA GLU A 94 6.76 4.88 -19.79
C GLU A 94 6.97 3.66 -18.89
N SER A 95 6.80 3.82 -17.58
CA SER A 95 7.15 2.78 -16.60
C SER A 95 5.94 1.95 -16.13
N PHE A 96 4.69 2.40 -16.43
CA PHE A 96 3.49 1.80 -15.83
C PHE A 96 3.26 0.36 -16.30
N ALA A 97 3.13 0.15 -17.59
CA ALA A 97 2.67 -1.14 -18.12
C ALA A 97 3.59 -2.32 -17.75
N PRO A 98 4.92 -2.26 -17.94
CA PRO A 98 5.78 -3.39 -17.62
C PRO A 98 5.83 -3.68 -16.12
N ASN A 99 5.85 -2.64 -15.28
CA ASN A 99 5.94 -2.82 -13.84
C ASN A 99 4.59 -3.21 -13.21
N ALA A 100 3.47 -2.67 -13.71
CA ALA A 100 2.14 -3.13 -13.33
C ALA A 100 1.93 -4.61 -13.71
N LEU A 101 2.41 -5.05 -14.88
CA LEU A 101 2.37 -6.46 -15.27
C LEU A 101 3.18 -7.33 -14.28
N ASN A 102 4.39 -6.91 -13.91
CA ASN A 102 5.23 -7.64 -12.95
C ASN A 102 4.55 -7.75 -11.56
N GLY A 103 3.95 -6.65 -11.08
CA GLY A 103 3.18 -6.65 -9.83
C GLY A 103 1.95 -7.57 -9.91
N SER A 104 1.27 -7.57 -11.06
CA SER A 104 0.13 -8.47 -11.30
C SER A 104 0.55 -9.93 -11.36
N ILE A 105 1.69 -10.25 -11.98
CA ILE A 105 2.24 -11.61 -12.01
C ILE A 105 2.57 -12.07 -10.59
N LEU A 106 3.22 -11.25 -9.78
CA LEU A 106 3.52 -11.59 -8.39
C LEU A 106 2.24 -11.88 -7.59
N ALA A 107 1.20 -11.05 -7.75
CA ALA A 107 -0.11 -11.25 -7.13
C ALA A 107 -0.77 -12.55 -7.60
N ALA A 108 -0.76 -12.82 -8.90
CA ALA A 108 -1.32 -14.05 -9.46
C ALA A 108 -0.58 -15.30 -8.95
N VAL A 109 0.74 -15.27 -8.89
CA VAL A 109 1.55 -16.38 -8.33
C VAL A 109 1.24 -16.60 -6.86
N LEU A 110 1.10 -15.53 -6.07
CA LEU A 110 0.72 -15.59 -4.66
C LEU A 110 -0.65 -16.28 -4.49
N ILE A 111 -1.65 -15.83 -5.25
CA ILE A 111 -3.03 -16.32 -5.13
C ILE A 111 -3.13 -17.76 -5.62
N VAL A 112 -2.61 -18.05 -6.80
CA VAL A 112 -2.63 -19.40 -7.38
C VAL A 112 -1.85 -20.37 -6.50
N GLY A 113 -0.65 -19.98 -6.04
CA GLY A 113 0.18 -20.79 -5.16
C GLY A 113 -0.52 -21.08 -3.82
N SER A 114 -1.12 -20.09 -3.20
CA SER A 114 -1.85 -20.26 -1.93
C SER A 114 -3.14 -21.08 -2.10
N THR A 115 -3.83 -20.95 -3.24
CA THR A 115 -5.03 -21.74 -3.55
C THR A 115 -4.69 -23.20 -3.84
N LEU A 116 -3.66 -23.45 -4.66
CA LEU A 116 -3.19 -24.81 -4.96
C LEU A 116 -2.61 -25.51 -3.72
N GLY A 117 -1.99 -24.75 -2.82
CA GLY A 117 -1.52 -25.23 -1.53
C GLY A 117 -2.64 -25.51 -0.51
N GLY A 118 -3.90 -25.25 -0.86
CA GLY A 118 -5.04 -25.44 0.05
C GLY A 118 -5.14 -24.39 1.16
N HIS A 119 -4.38 -23.29 1.07
CA HIS A 119 -4.36 -22.22 2.08
C HIS A 119 -5.39 -21.13 1.82
N MET A 120 -5.96 -21.09 0.62
CA MET A 120 -7.06 -20.20 0.23
C MET A 120 -8.15 -21.00 -0.48
N SER A 121 -9.40 -20.62 -0.23
CA SER A 121 -10.58 -21.20 -0.89
C SER A 121 -11.32 -20.12 -1.68
N TYR A 122 -11.76 -20.49 -2.87
CA TYR A 122 -12.64 -19.66 -3.69
C TYR A 122 -14.07 -19.78 -3.21
N LEU A 123 -14.70 -18.69 -2.83
CA LEU A 123 -16.07 -18.66 -2.32
C LEU A 123 -17.11 -18.34 -3.40
N GLY A 124 -16.72 -17.67 -4.48
CA GLY A 124 -17.63 -17.29 -5.55
C GLY A 124 -17.40 -15.90 -6.12
N VAL A 125 -18.35 -15.47 -6.93
CA VAL A 125 -18.48 -14.10 -7.44
C VAL A 125 -19.87 -13.57 -7.08
N TYR A 126 -20.02 -12.26 -7.02
CA TYR A 126 -21.34 -11.64 -6.91
C TYR A 126 -22.17 -11.95 -8.16
N MET A 127 -23.35 -12.59 -7.97
CA MET A 127 -24.20 -13.06 -9.07
C MET A 127 -25.35 -12.12 -9.42
N LYS A 128 -25.77 -11.27 -8.48
CA LYS A 128 -26.84 -10.32 -8.71
C LYS A 128 -26.30 -9.07 -9.41
N PHE A 129 -27.00 -8.64 -10.47
CA PHE A 129 -26.58 -7.50 -11.28
C PHE A 129 -26.37 -6.23 -10.44
N ASP A 130 -27.29 -5.91 -9.54
CA ASP A 130 -27.18 -4.72 -8.67
C ASP A 130 -25.98 -4.81 -7.72
N GLU A 131 -25.68 -6.00 -7.20
CA GLU A 131 -24.48 -6.25 -6.38
C GLU A 131 -23.21 -6.12 -7.21
N VAL A 132 -23.19 -6.59 -8.44
CA VAL A 132 -22.07 -6.47 -9.39
C VAL A 132 -21.76 -5.00 -9.68
N VAL A 133 -22.76 -4.19 -9.99
CA VAL A 133 -22.59 -2.75 -10.28
C VAL A 133 -22.05 -2.03 -9.07
N PHE A 134 -22.59 -2.28 -7.88
CA PHE A 134 -22.12 -1.73 -6.62
C PHE A 134 -20.67 -2.15 -6.32
N SER A 135 -20.36 -3.43 -6.53
CA SER A 135 -19.01 -3.98 -6.30
C SER A 135 -17.99 -3.42 -7.27
N LEU A 136 -18.34 -3.23 -8.55
CA LEU A 136 -17.46 -2.58 -9.53
C LEU A 136 -17.17 -1.13 -9.18
N GLY A 137 -18.20 -0.36 -8.76
CA GLY A 137 -18.03 1.01 -8.29
C GLY A 137 -17.14 1.10 -7.06
N SER A 138 -17.37 0.22 -6.09
CA SER A 138 -16.53 0.12 -4.89
C SER A 138 -15.11 -0.27 -5.24
N ALA A 139 -14.90 -1.28 -6.08
CA ALA A 139 -13.59 -1.72 -6.53
C ALA A 139 -12.82 -0.60 -7.25
N ALA A 140 -13.48 0.15 -8.12
CA ALA A 140 -12.87 1.30 -8.79
C ALA A 140 -12.44 2.38 -7.78
N LEU A 141 -13.29 2.69 -6.80
CA LEU A 141 -13.00 3.68 -5.76
C LEU A 141 -11.83 3.24 -4.86
N PHE A 142 -11.85 1.99 -4.39
CA PHE A 142 -10.78 1.44 -3.56
C PHE A 142 -9.47 1.30 -4.35
N GLY A 143 -9.51 0.85 -5.59
CA GLY A 143 -8.34 0.77 -6.46
C GLY A 143 -7.71 2.14 -6.71
N ALA A 144 -8.53 3.16 -6.97
CA ALA A 144 -8.07 4.54 -7.12
C ALA A 144 -7.45 5.07 -5.81
N ALA A 145 -8.08 4.82 -4.65
CA ALA A 145 -7.56 5.19 -3.35
C ALA A 145 -6.19 4.55 -3.07
N MET A 146 -6.06 3.25 -3.32
CA MET A 146 -4.79 2.53 -3.19
C MET A 146 -3.71 3.09 -4.14
N PHE A 147 -4.06 3.31 -5.41
CA PHE A 147 -3.13 3.85 -6.39
C PHE A 147 -2.59 5.22 -5.96
N ILE A 148 -3.46 6.15 -5.58
CA ILE A 148 -3.06 7.50 -5.12
C ILE A 148 -2.16 7.41 -3.90
N THR A 149 -2.52 6.57 -2.93
CA THR A 149 -1.75 6.34 -1.71
C THR A 149 -0.35 5.85 -2.02
N VAL A 150 -0.24 4.80 -2.83
CA VAL A 150 1.04 4.20 -3.22
C VAL A 150 1.91 5.21 -3.97
N VAL A 151 1.34 5.98 -4.91
CA VAL A 151 2.10 7.02 -5.64
C VAL A 151 2.68 8.06 -4.68
N VAL A 152 1.90 8.50 -3.69
CA VAL A 152 2.36 9.48 -2.69
C VAL A 152 3.47 8.91 -1.82
N GLU A 153 3.30 7.69 -1.33
CA GLU A 153 4.30 7.01 -0.50
C GLU A 153 5.61 6.78 -1.25
N GLU A 154 5.53 6.26 -2.48
CA GLU A 154 6.70 6.02 -3.31
C GLU A 154 7.41 7.33 -3.69
N TYR A 155 6.66 8.41 -3.95
CA TYR A 155 7.26 9.73 -4.15
C TYR A 155 8.06 10.18 -2.91
N ILE A 156 7.48 10.08 -1.71
CA ILE A 156 8.14 10.48 -0.46
C ILE A 156 9.42 9.65 -0.25
N LEU A 157 9.32 8.34 -0.41
CA LEU A 157 10.40 7.42 -0.10
C LEU A 157 11.48 7.41 -1.19
N ARG A 158 11.11 7.25 -2.47
CA ARG A 158 12.06 7.02 -3.57
C ARG A 158 12.56 8.29 -4.23
N GLU A 159 11.73 9.32 -4.38
CA GLU A 159 12.14 10.56 -5.04
C GLU A 159 12.78 11.55 -4.05
N VAL A 160 12.35 11.54 -2.77
CA VAL A 160 12.80 12.55 -1.81
C VAL A 160 13.76 11.96 -0.77
N LEU A 161 13.39 10.86 -0.11
CA LEU A 161 14.14 10.34 1.03
C LEU A 161 15.39 9.54 0.61
N GLU A 162 15.22 8.53 -0.24
CA GLU A 162 16.32 7.63 -0.59
C GLU A 162 17.51 8.30 -1.28
N PRO A 163 17.33 9.23 -2.24
CA PRO A 163 18.47 9.92 -2.84
C PRO A 163 19.28 10.70 -1.82
N GLU A 164 18.62 11.31 -0.83
CA GLU A 164 19.30 12.08 0.20
C GLU A 164 20.04 11.19 1.21
N LEU A 165 19.42 10.08 1.62
CA LEU A 165 20.08 9.08 2.47
C LEU A 165 21.28 8.46 1.75
N HIS A 166 21.11 8.11 0.48
CA HIS A 166 22.17 7.48 -0.30
C HIS A 166 23.40 8.36 -0.43
N ARG A 167 23.18 9.64 -0.69
CA ARG A 167 24.29 10.63 -0.78
C ARG A 167 25.10 10.74 0.49
N LYS A 168 24.47 10.57 1.65
CA LYS A 168 25.12 10.77 2.98
C LYS A 168 25.63 9.50 3.61
N LEU A 169 24.90 8.40 3.47
CA LEU A 169 25.09 7.20 4.28
C LEU A 169 25.40 5.94 3.44
N GLY A 170 25.33 6.03 2.12
CA GLY A 170 25.53 4.90 1.23
C GLY A 170 24.32 3.97 1.12
N LEU A 171 24.45 2.89 0.33
CA LEU A 171 23.32 2.04 -0.11
C LEU A 171 22.65 1.31 1.06
N LEU A 172 23.42 0.58 1.86
CA LEU A 172 22.86 -0.26 2.93
C LEU A 172 22.10 0.57 3.98
N ALA A 173 22.69 1.69 4.40
CA ALA A 173 22.04 2.59 5.35
C ALA A 173 20.80 3.27 4.76
N THR A 174 20.78 3.52 3.44
CA THR A 174 19.59 4.02 2.74
C THR A 174 18.46 3.01 2.77
N LEU A 175 18.74 1.76 2.42
CA LEU A 175 17.73 0.69 2.41
C LEU A 175 17.19 0.43 3.81
N ALA A 176 18.06 0.38 4.82
CA ALA A 176 17.65 0.23 6.21
C ALA A 176 16.82 1.42 6.71
N GLY A 177 17.28 2.66 6.43
CA GLY A 177 16.61 3.88 6.85
C GLY A 177 15.25 4.07 6.16
N SER A 178 15.16 3.82 4.86
CA SER A 178 13.88 3.90 4.14
C SER A 178 12.90 2.83 4.62
N SER A 179 13.37 1.61 4.92
CA SER A 179 12.52 0.55 5.48
C SER A 179 12.03 0.89 6.89
N ALA A 180 12.88 1.45 7.72
CA ALA A 180 12.48 1.89 9.07
C ALA A 180 11.40 2.99 9.01
N ILE A 181 11.56 3.98 8.13
CA ILE A 181 10.57 5.05 7.96
C ILE A 181 9.27 4.50 7.36
N TYR A 182 9.35 3.61 6.36
CA TYR A 182 8.18 2.95 5.78
C TYR A 182 7.40 2.16 6.83
N LEU A 183 8.09 1.33 7.62
CA LEU A 183 7.47 0.56 8.70
C LEU A 183 6.83 1.48 9.75
N LEU A 184 7.51 2.56 10.14
CA LEU A 184 6.96 3.53 11.09
C LEU A 184 5.68 4.17 10.55
N MET A 185 5.65 4.56 9.26
CA MET A 185 4.46 5.09 8.62
C MET A 185 3.31 4.09 8.66
N LYS A 186 3.58 2.81 8.35
CA LYS A 186 2.56 1.75 8.37
C LYS A 186 2.12 1.41 9.79
N TRP A 187 3.03 1.34 10.74
CA TRP A 187 2.71 1.05 12.14
C TRP A 187 1.82 2.13 12.79
N ILE A 188 2.04 3.39 12.44
CA ILE A 188 1.18 4.48 12.92
C ILE A 188 -0.23 4.41 12.31
N GLN A 189 -0.36 3.84 11.11
CA GLN A 189 -1.62 3.74 10.37
C GLN A 189 -2.40 2.46 10.67
N PHE A 190 -1.69 1.36 10.93
CA PHE A 190 -2.23 0.01 11.11
C PHE A 190 -1.61 -0.65 12.34
N ASP A 191 -2.32 -1.63 12.90
CA ASP A 191 -1.78 -2.48 13.97
C ASP A 191 -0.97 -3.61 13.31
N LEU A 192 0.36 -3.48 13.30
CA LEU A 192 1.26 -4.40 12.59
C LEU A 192 1.81 -5.46 13.54
N GLY A 193 1.66 -6.72 13.15
CA GLY A 193 2.39 -7.84 13.72
C GLY A 193 3.80 -7.99 13.15
N TRP A 194 4.56 -8.95 13.67
CA TRP A 194 5.95 -9.20 13.25
C TRP A 194 6.06 -9.71 11.81
N THR A 195 5.14 -10.55 11.38
CA THR A 195 5.12 -11.12 10.01
C THR A 195 4.80 -10.05 8.98
N GLU A 196 3.86 -9.17 9.27
CA GLU A 196 3.56 -7.99 8.45
C GLU A 196 4.78 -7.07 8.35
N ALA A 197 5.42 -6.76 9.47
CA ALA A 197 6.60 -5.91 9.49
C ALA A 197 7.75 -6.49 8.63
N MET A 198 7.97 -7.80 8.71
CA MET A 198 8.96 -8.50 7.87
C MET A 198 8.59 -8.40 6.38
N ASN A 199 7.36 -8.72 6.02
CA ASN A 199 6.90 -8.68 4.63
C ASN A 199 6.90 -7.27 4.05
N LEU A 200 6.48 -6.27 4.83
CA LEU A 200 6.54 -4.86 4.44
C LEU A 200 7.99 -4.39 4.25
N THR A 201 8.92 -4.88 5.06
CA THR A 201 10.35 -4.62 4.86
C THR A 201 10.83 -5.20 3.54
N LEU A 202 10.52 -6.46 3.25
CA LEU A 202 10.88 -7.13 1.99
C LEU A 202 10.22 -6.43 0.79
N LEU A 203 8.95 -6.06 0.91
CA LEU A 203 8.25 -5.29 -0.12
C LEU A 203 8.93 -3.93 -0.35
N ASN A 204 9.25 -3.20 0.72
CA ASN A 204 9.96 -1.93 0.61
C ASN A 204 11.33 -2.07 -0.07
N LEU A 205 12.10 -3.12 0.26
CA LEU A 205 13.37 -3.42 -0.42
C LEU A 205 13.15 -3.71 -1.90
N THR A 206 12.14 -4.50 -2.23
CA THR A 206 11.76 -4.82 -3.62
C THR A 206 11.43 -3.54 -4.40
N LEU A 207 10.61 -2.67 -3.82
CA LEU A 207 10.22 -1.40 -4.44
C LEU A 207 11.42 -0.45 -4.60
N SER A 208 12.34 -0.41 -3.62
CA SER A 208 13.60 0.34 -3.73
C SER A 208 14.45 -0.15 -4.90
N MET A 209 14.56 -1.46 -5.07
CA MET A 209 15.33 -2.04 -6.19
C MET A 209 14.69 -1.74 -7.53
N ILE A 210 13.35 -1.85 -7.65
CA ILE A 210 12.64 -1.50 -8.88
C ILE A 210 12.85 -0.03 -9.22
N ALA A 211 12.63 0.87 -8.27
CA ALA A 211 12.78 2.32 -8.49
C ALA A 211 14.21 2.70 -8.92
N ARG A 212 15.22 2.04 -8.37
CA ARG A 212 16.63 2.26 -8.72
C ARG A 212 16.97 1.73 -10.10
N ASN A 213 16.54 0.51 -10.43
CA ASN A 213 16.83 -0.11 -11.73
C ASN A 213 16.15 0.66 -12.88
N GLU A 214 14.94 1.14 -12.65
CA GLU A 214 14.15 1.90 -13.65
C GLU A 214 14.39 3.42 -13.56
N HIS A 215 15.19 3.89 -12.60
CA HIS A 215 15.39 5.32 -12.31
C HIS A 215 14.07 6.11 -12.16
N SER A 216 13.03 5.45 -11.62
CA SER A 216 11.68 5.99 -11.56
C SER A 216 10.89 5.45 -10.36
N TYR A 217 10.46 6.33 -9.46
CA TYR A 217 9.52 5.94 -8.39
C TYR A 217 8.15 5.52 -8.95
N MET A 218 7.78 5.94 -10.17
CA MET A 218 6.55 5.50 -10.82
C MET A 218 6.60 4.02 -11.22
N ALA A 219 7.79 3.45 -11.44
CA ALA A 219 7.95 2.03 -11.68
C ALA A 219 7.57 1.20 -10.44
N SER A 220 8.12 1.57 -9.27
CA SER A 220 7.77 0.93 -7.99
C SER A 220 6.31 1.17 -7.60
N ALA A 221 5.80 2.40 -7.80
CA ALA A 221 4.40 2.72 -7.56
C ALA A 221 3.46 1.88 -8.42
N SER A 222 3.76 1.72 -9.70
CA SER A 222 2.94 0.92 -10.64
C SER A 222 2.94 -0.57 -10.26
N PHE A 223 4.10 -1.11 -9.89
CA PHE A 223 4.23 -2.48 -9.40
C PHE A 223 3.39 -2.70 -8.14
N CYS A 224 3.58 -1.86 -7.13
CA CYS A 224 2.91 -1.98 -5.85
C CYS A 224 1.39 -1.77 -5.97
N ALA A 225 0.95 -0.75 -6.72
CA ALA A 225 -0.46 -0.50 -6.92
C ALA A 225 -1.17 -1.64 -7.67
N ALA A 226 -0.53 -2.21 -8.70
CA ALA A 226 -1.09 -3.36 -9.42
C ALA A 226 -1.17 -4.61 -8.53
N PHE A 227 -0.11 -4.88 -7.74
CA PHE A 227 -0.10 -5.97 -6.77
C PHE A 227 -1.24 -5.82 -5.76
N LEU A 228 -1.32 -4.69 -5.07
CA LEU A 228 -2.35 -4.45 -4.04
C LEU A 228 -3.76 -4.44 -4.62
N THR A 229 -3.97 -3.82 -5.79
CA THR A 229 -5.30 -3.78 -6.43
C THR A 229 -5.75 -5.18 -6.81
N LEU A 230 -4.87 -6.01 -7.36
CA LEU A 230 -5.22 -7.37 -7.74
C LEU A 230 -5.57 -8.20 -6.49
N VAL A 231 -4.72 -8.18 -5.47
CA VAL A 231 -4.86 -9.00 -4.27
C VAL A 231 -6.09 -8.59 -3.45
N HIS A 232 -6.24 -7.30 -3.19
CA HIS A 232 -7.24 -6.82 -2.23
C HIS A 232 -8.53 -6.36 -2.89
N VAL A 233 -8.46 -5.70 -4.05
CA VAL A 233 -9.65 -5.15 -4.69
C VAL A 233 -10.29 -6.14 -5.64
N LEU A 234 -9.49 -6.88 -6.43
CA LEU A 234 -10.07 -7.89 -7.32
C LEU A 234 -10.46 -9.16 -6.56
N PHE A 235 -9.56 -9.68 -5.74
CA PHE A 235 -9.78 -10.94 -5.02
C PHE A 235 -10.36 -10.79 -3.61
N GLY A 236 -10.54 -9.57 -3.12
CA GLY A 236 -11.18 -9.30 -1.83
C GLY A 236 -10.45 -9.84 -0.61
N LEU A 237 -9.16 -10.10 -0.72
CA LEU A 237 -8.37 -10.52 0.44
C LEU A 237 -8.20 -9.36 1.41
N PRO A 238 -8.20 -9.59 2.72
CA PRO A 238 -8.03 -8.56 3.71
C PRO A 238 -6.73 -7.76 3.48
N PHE A 239 -6.76 -6.46 3.70
CA PHE A 239 -5.59 -5.58 3.67
C PHE A 239 -5.24 -5.16 5.10
N MET A 240 -4.15 -5.68 5.64
CA MET A 240 -3.72 -5.39 7.02
C MET A 240 -4.84 -5.53 8.04
N GLY A 241 -5.58 -6.66 7.96
CA GLY A 241 -6.71 -6.95 8.85
C GLY A 241 -8.01 -6.19 8.54
N GLN A 242 -8.06 -5.44 7.44
CA GLN A 242 -9.26 -4.74 6.98
C GLN A 242 -9.95 -5.53 5.87
N ASP A 243 -11.25 -5.77 6.01
CA ASP A 243 -12.04 -6.40 4.96
C ASP A 243 -12.11 -5.53 3.72
N MET A 244 -11.90 -6.14 2.56
CA MET A 244 -11.91 -5.46 1.26
C MET A 244 -13.09 -5.90 0.42
N PRO A 245 -13.74 -4.97 -0.31
CA PRO A 245 -14.81 -5.32 -1.23
C PRO A 245 -14.23 -5.97 -2.50
N GLY A 246 -14.05 -7.29 -2.48
CA GLY A 246 -13.56 -8.03 -3.64
C GLY A 246 -14.62 -8.24 -4.71
N LEU A 247 -14.19 -8.30 -5.98
CA LEU A 247 -15.04 -8.77 -7.09
C LEU A 247 -15.11 -10.29 -7.12
N LEU A 248 -13.98 -10.94 -6.85
CA LEU A 248 -13.83 -12.38 -6.70
C LEU A 248 -13.58 -12.66 -5.22
N LEU A 249 -14.41 -13.48 -4.61
CA LEU A 249 -14.32 -13.73 -3.17
C LEU A 249 -13.37 -14.90 -2.89
N LEU A 250 -12.19 -14.57 -2.39
CA LEU A 250 -11.27 -15.52 -1.80
C LEU A 250 -11.26 -15.38 -0.27
N ARG A 251 -11.07 -16.49 0.40
CA ARG A 251 -10.91 -16.53 1.85
C ARG A 251 -9.74 -17.41 2.23
N ALA A 252 -9.00 -17.04 3.27
CA ALA A 252 -8.04 -17.95 3.90
C ALA A 252 -8.76 -19.22 4.39
N ALA A 253 -8.17 -20.39 4.13
CA ALA A 253 -8.83 -21.66 4.35
C ALA A 253 -9.06 -21.98 5.83
N SER A 254 -8.24 -21.44 6.74
CA SER A 254 -8.41 -21.57 8.18
C SER A 254 -7.70 -20.46 8.93
N ASP A 255 -8.25 -20.09 10.07
CA ASP A 255 -7.60 -19.15 11.01
C ASP A 255 -6.60 -19.88 11.93
N ASP A 256 -6.46 -21.21 11.79
CA ASP A 256 -5.72 -22.03 12.72
C ASP A 256 -4.38 -22.52 12.14
N GLY A 257 -3.30 -22.28 12.87
CA GLY A 257 -2.01 -22.94 12.71
C GLY A 257 -1.25 -22.58 11.43
N LEU A 258 -0.74 -23.61 10.72
CA LEU A 258 0.11 -23.45 9.54
C LEU A 258 -0.56 -22.76 8.37
N GLY A 259 -1.87 -22.94 8.19
CA GLY A 259 -2.63 -22.29 7.10
C GLY A 259 -2.60 -20.77 7.23
N SER A 260 -2.88 -20.25 8.40
CA SER A 260 -2.82 -18.82 8.71
C SER A 260 -1.40 -18.26 8.56
N LEU A 261 -0.40 -18.97 9.04
CA LEU A 261 1.01 -18.59 8.91
C LEU A 261 1.46 -18.51 7.44
N LEU A 262 0.97 -19.39 6.57
CA LEU A 262 1.34 -19.42 5.16
C LEU A 262 0.58 -18.38 4.33
N SER A 263 -0.73 -18.24 4.54
CA SER A 263 -1.59 -17.35 3.74
C SER A 263 -1.78 -15.94 4.33
N GLY A 264 -1.43 -15.75 5.60
CA GLY A 264 -1.69 -14.52 6.35
C GLY A 264 -3.05 -14.50 7.07
N GLY A 265 -3.89 -15.54 6.91
CA GLY A 265 -5.17 -15.67 7.61
C GLY A 265 -6.09 -14.47 7.44
N THR A 266 -6.71 -14.03 8.55
CA THR A 266 -7.61 -12.88 8.60
C THR A 266 -6.94 -11.52 8.47
N THR A 267 -5.62 -11.44 8.67
CA THR A 267 -4.85 -10.19 8.51
C THR A 267 -4.51 -9.88 7.05
N GLY A 268 -4.47 -10.90 6.21
CA GLY A 268 -4.20 -10.76 4.79
C GLY A 268 -2.84 -11.29 4.37
N PRO A 269 -2.56 -11.33 3.05
CA PRO A 269 -1.33 -11.92 2.50
C PRO A 269 -0.04 -11.27 3.01
N GLU A 270 -0.11 -10.02 3.48
CA GLU A 270 1.00 -9.31 4.09
C GLU A 270 1.54 -10.00 5.35
N SER A 271 0.72 -10.82 6.00
CA SER A 271 1.11 -11.63 7.16
C SER A 271 1.64 -13.00 6.78
N GLY A 272 1.51 -13.40 5.50
CA GLY A 272 1.82 -14.76 5.04
C GLY A 272 3.30 -14.97 4.69
N ILE A 273 3.87 -16.11 5.08
CA ILE A 273 5.25 -16.50 4.71
C ILE A 273 5.39 -16.69 3.20
N VAL A 274 4.33 -17.12 2.50
CA VAL A 274 4.37 -17.30 1.04
C VAL A 274 4.76 -16.00 0.34
N LEU A 275 4.22 -14.86 0.78
CA LEU A 275 4.62 -13.56 0.24
C LEU A 275 6.10 -13.25 0.51
N ALA A 276 6.61 -13.53 1.72
CA ALA A 276 8.03 -13.35 2.03
C ALA A 276 8.93 -14.12 1.06
N VAL A 277 8.62 -15.40 0.85
CA VAL A 277 9.38 -16.25 -0.07
C VAL A 277 9.35 -15.71 -1.50
N LEU A 278 8.18 -15.32 -1.98
CA LEU A 278 8.04 -14.74 -3.33
C LEU A 278 8.82 -13.42 -3.49
N LEU A 279 8.80 -12.55 -2.49
CA LEU A 279 9.56 -11.29 -2.51
C LEU A 279 11.07 -11.56 -2.48
N VAL A 280 11.53 -12.51 -1.69
CA VAL A 280 12.95 -12.93 -1.68
C VAL A 280 13.35 -13.47 -3.06
N ILE A 281 12.55 -14.37 -3.65
CA ILE A 281 12.81 -14.88 -4.99
C ILE A 281 12.87 -13.73 -6.01
N TYR A 282 11.92 -12.80 -5.95
CA TYR A 282 11.88 -11.65 -6.84
C TYR A 282 13.13 -10.76 -6.73
N LEU A 283 13.63 -10.53 -5.52
CA LEU A 283 14.86 -9.76 -5.28
C LEU A 283 16.11 -10.43 -5.89
N TYR A 284 16.16 -11.77 -5.96
CA TYR A 284 17.31 -12.50 -6.52
C TYR A 284 17.24 -12.68 -8.04
N LEU A 285 16.06 -12.61 -8.67
CA LEU A 285 15.89 -12.82 -10.11
C LEU A 285 16.75 -11.90 -11.00
N PRO A 286 16.88 -10.59 -10.75
CA PRO A 286 17.74 -9.72 -11.53
C PRO A 286 19.21 -10.09 -11.46
N GLN A 287 19.68 -10.54 -10.30
CA GLN A 287 21.08 -10.94 -10.10
C GLN A 287 21.45 -12.21 -10.89
N ILE A 288 20.48 -13.12 -11.06
CA ILE A 288 20.66 -14.34 -11.86
C ILE A 288 20.72 -13.98 -13.36
N ARG A 289 19.94 -13.00 -13.80
CA ARG A 289 19.93 -12.54 -15.22
C ARG A 289 21.20 -11.78 -15.59
N SER A 290 21.73 -10.93 -14.73
CA SER A 290 22.95 -10.16 -15.01
C SER A 290 24.18 -11.06 -15.19
N LYS A 291 24.32 -12.14 -14.42
CA LYS A 291 25.41 -13.11 -14.54
C LYS A 291 25.38 -13.94 -15.83
N LYS A 292 24.24 -14.07 -16.51
CA LYS A 292 24.13 -14.79 -17.80
C LYS A 292 24.52 -13.98 -19.01
N ILE A 293 24.69 -12.67 -18.88
CA ILE A 293 25.04 -11.77 -20.00
C ILE A 293 26.56 -11.57 -20.08
N GLU A 294 27.31 -11.94 -19.04
CA GLU A 294 28.78 -11.85 -19.02
C GLU A 294 29.51 -13.13 -19.51
N VAL A 295 28.80 -14.13 -20.03
CA VAL A 295 29.33 -15.35 -20.64
C VAL A 295 29.06 -15.33 -22.15
#